data_8d3a5104c50aeb586552ca29e2a62834
#
_entry.id   8d3a5104c50aeb586552ca29e2a62834
#
_cell.length_a   1.000
_cell.length_b   1.000
_cell.length_c   1.000
_cell.angle_alpha   90.00
_cell.angle_beta   90.00
_cell.angle_gamma   90.00
#
_symmetry.space_group_name_H-M   'P 1'
#
loop_
_entity.id
_entity.type
_entity.pdbx_description
1 polymer ?
#
loop_
_entity_poly.entity_id
_entity_poly.type
_entity_poly.pdbx_seq_one_letter_code
_entity_poly.pdbx_strand_id
1 'polypeptide(L)'
;HHTFHKINLDNKCPKHKYKMISRKMDLIEAISMAIDNHKIVLVVMGNKGRTSAIGIYLGSATNKTMATIKKCPILAVPEATEFEVPYEIAFATDYKRYYDAKVLDPIKGLAKHCGAAVRIVHINEEEHLSKIQESNLKTLRAYLDPMENSVHWMPNFTSKTKAIQVFLEELGIGMLAMVNYEQSFLEHLLHEPVIKKLTFNIEVPFLVIPGTG
;
A
#
# COMPACT_ATOMS: atom_id res chain seq x y z
N HIS A 1 19.74 -15.67 11.16
CA HIS A 1 19.61 -17.14 11.18
C HIS A 1 18.34 -17.61 11.90
N HIS A 2 18.02 -17.09 13.08
CA HIS A 2 16.87 -17.56 13.89
C HIS A 2 15.53 -17.38 13.16
N THR A 3 15.24 -16.20 12.60
CA THR A 3 14.00 -15.89 11.88
C THR A 3 13.82 -16.79 10.64
N PHE A 4 14.90 -17.00 9.88
CA PHE A 4 14.85 -17.86 8.69
C PHE A 4 14.57 -19.32 9.06
N HIS A 5 15.17 -19.80 10.16
CA HIS A 5 14.91 -21.14 10.67
C HIS A 5 13.43 -21.30 11.08
N LYS A 6 12.89 -20.31 11.80
CA LYS A 6 11.47 -20.29 12.20
C LYS A 6 10.53 -20.32 10.98
N ILE A 7 10.77 -19.46 9.98
CA ILE A 7 9.97 -19.45 8.74
C ILE A 7 9.99 -20.83 8.05
N ASN A 8 11.15 -21.49 7.99
CA ASN A 8 11.23 -22.81 7.37
C ASN A 8 10.50 -23.89 8.20
N LEU A 9 10.52 -23.82 9.52
CA LEU A 9 9.79 -24.74 10.39
C LEU A 9 8.28 -24.55 10.29
N ASP A 10 7.82 -23.30 10.19
CA ASP A 10 6.40 -22.95 10.11
C ASP A 10 5.83 -23.15 8.68
N ASN A 11 6.70 -23.41 7.69
CA ASN A 11 6.28 -23.59 6.31
C ASN A 11 5.54 -24.93 6.09
N LYS A 12 4.23 -24.83 6.00
CA LYS A 12 3.34 -25.98 5.70
C LYS A 12 3.18 -26.26 4.19
N CYS A 13 3.71 -25.38 3.32
CA CYS A 13 3.56 -25.51 1.87
C CYS A 13 4.88 -25.91 1.20
N PRO A 14 5.01 -27.13 0.66
CA PRO A 14 6.25 -27.62 0.04
C PRO A 14 6.62 -26.87 -1.25
N LYS A 15 5.70 -26.08 -1.82
CA LYS A 15 5.94 -25.26 -3.03
C LYS A 15 6.68 -23.96 -2.73
N HIS A 16 6.71 -23.51 -1.47
CA HIS A 16 7.41 -22.29 -1.10
C HIS A 16 8.92 -22.54 -1.01
N LYS A 17 9.68 -21.68 -1.68
CA LYS A 17 11.16 -21.70 -1.63
C LYS A 17 11.64 -20.42 -0.97
N TYR A 18 12.54 -20.56 0.00
CA TYR A 18 13.10 -19.43 0.75
C TYR A 18 14.57 -19.24 0.41
N LYS A 19 14.98 -17.99 0.27
CA LYS A 19 16.38 -17.62 0.08
C LYS A 19 16.73 -16.48 1.03
N MET A 20 17.81 -16.66 1.80
CA MET A 20 18.36 -15.63 2.65
C MET A 20 19.42 -14.84 1.90
N ILE A 21 19.31 -13.51 1.93
CA ILE A 21 20.29 -12.59 1.34
C ILE A 21 20.79 -11.69 2.45
N SER A 22 22.11 -11.69 2.69
CA SER A 22 22.76 -10.80 3.64
C SER A 22 23.77 -9.93 2.89
N ARG A 23 23.72 -8.61 3.15
CA ARG A 23 24.60 -7.62 2.52
C ARG A 23 25.01 -6.57 3.55
N LYS A 24 26.24 -6.08 3.44
CA LYS A 24 26.74 -4.94 4.24
C LYS A 24 26.71 -3.69 3.34
N MET A 25 25.55 -3.07 3.24
CA MET A 25 25.31 -1.89 2.39
C MET A 25 24.07 -1.13 2.86
N ASP A 26 23.75 0.01 2.27
CA ASP A 26 22.51 0.75 2.54
C ASP A 26 21.28 -0.11 2.22
N LEU A 27 20.23 0.05 3.02
CA LEU A 27 19.01 -0.75 2.90
C LEU A 27 18.32 -0.55 1.55
N ILE A 28 18.24 0.69 1.08
CA ILE A 28 17.55 1.02 -0.19
C ILE A 28 18.33 0.41 -1.36
N GLU A 29 19.65 0.52 -1.32
CA GLU A 29 20.52 -0.07 -2.32
C GLU A 29 20.38 -1.61 -2.34
N ALA A 30 20.39 -2.24 -1.17
CA ALA A 30 20.23 -3.68 -1.04
C ALA A 30 18.86 -4.17 -1.58
N ILE A 31 17.77 -3.45 -1.27
CA ILE A 31 16.43 -3.74 -1.78
C ILE A 31 16.39 -3.56 -3.31
N SER A 32 16.92 -2.46 -3.83
CA SER A 32 16.94 -2.18 -5.26
C SER A 32 17.69 -3.26 -6.04
N MET A 33 18.87 -3.66 -5.56
CA MET A 33 19.64 -4.76 -6.14
C MET A 33 18.89 -6.11 -6.07
N ALA A 34 18.20 -6.38 -4.97
CA ALA A 34 17.41 -7.60 -4.83
C ALA A 34 16.24 -7.64 -5.84
N ILE A 35 15.55 -6.51 -6.02
CA ILE A 35 14.46 -6.37 -6.99
C ILE A 35 14.98 -6.71 -8.40
N ASP A 36 16.07 -6.07 -8.81
CA ASP A 36 16.64 -6.24 -10.15
C ASP A 36 17.18 -7.68 -10.38
N ASN A 37 17.92 -8.23 -9.42
CA ASN A 37 18.58 -9.53 -9.56
C ASN A 37 17.64 -10.74 -9.41
N HIS A 38 16.52 -10.58 -8.69
CA HIS A 38 15.62 -11.70 -8.37
C HIS A 38 14.21 -11.51 -8.90
N LYS A 39 13.94 -10.47 -9.71
CA LYS A 39 12.62 -10.15 -10.28
C LYS A 39 11.54 -10.10 -9.18
N ILE A 40 11.84 -9.42 -8.09
CA ILE A 40 10.92 -9.27 -6.97
C ILE A 40 9.68 -8.49 -7.43
N VAL A 41 8.51 -9.01 -7.13
CA VAL A 41 7.21 -8.42 -7.52
C VAL A 41 6.50 -7.72 -6.37
N LEU A 42 6.97 -7.94 -5.13
CA LEU A 42 6.45 -7.29 -3.93
C LEU A 42 7.53 -7.26 -2.86
N VAL A 43 7.71 -6.11 -2.24
CA VAL A 43 8.55 -5.94 -1.05
C VAL A 43 7.64 -5.84 0.17
N VAL A 44 7.87 -6.64 1.21
CA VAL A 44 7.11 -6.60 2.46
C VAL A 44 8.02 -6.11 3.58
N MET A 45 7.58 -5.11 4.34
CA MET A 45 8.34 -4.50 5.43
C MET A 45 7.47 -4.30 6.66
N GLY A 46 8.04 -4.48 7.85
CA GLY A 46 7.38 -4.07 9.08
C GLY A 46 7.25 -2.55 9.17
N ASN A 47 6.14 -2.09 9.73
CA ASN A 47 5.86 -0.65 9.84
C ASN A 47 6.68 0.05 10.93
N LYS A 48 7.16 -0.68 11.96
CA LYS A 48 7.90 -0.15 13.10
C LYS A 48 9.37 -0.53 13.07
N GLY A 49 10.25 0.44 13.21
CA GLY A 49 11.68 0.22 13.44
C GLY A 49 11.99 0.10 14.95
N ARG A 50 13.18 -0.38 15.30
CA ARG A 50 13.66 -0.58 16.70
C ARG A 50 13.61 0.67 17.59
N THR A 51 13.37 1.85 17.05
CA THR A 51 13.47 3.17 17.72
C THR A 51 12.14 3.90 17.87
N SER A 52 11.00 3.35 17.47
CA SER A 52 9.72 4.07 17.59
C SER A 52 9.12 3.86 18.98
N ALA A 53 9.20 4.87 19.80
CA ALA A 53 8.78 4.80 21.21
C ALA A 53 7.27 4.97 21.45
N ILE A 54 6.50 5.61 20.56
CA ILE A 54 5.07 5.90 20.77
C ILE A 54 4.34 6.02 19.42
N GLY A 55 3.30 5.22 19.21
CA GLY A 55 2.36 5.30 18.08
C GLY A 55 2.69 4.42 16.88
N ILE A 56 1.67 4.07 16.11
CA ILE A 56 1.79 3.23 14.90
C ILE A 56 2.10 4.15 13.71
N TYR A 57 3.37 4.47 13.50
CA TYR A 57 3.83 5.28 12.38
C TYR A 57 4.58 4.43 11.37
N LEU A 58 4.52 4.83 10.09
CA LEU A 58 5.46 4.31 9.09
C LEU A 58 6.89 4.55 9.60
N GLY A 59 7.61 3.49 9.94
CA GLY A 59 9.00 3.59 10.38
C GLY A 59 9.85 4.33 9.34
N SER A 60 10.86 5.05 9.78
CA SER A 60 11.70 5.87 8.89
C SER A 60 12.29 5.07 7.71
N ALA A 61 12.69 3.83 7.93
CA ALA A 61 13.21 2.94 6.91
C ALA A 61 12.12 2.57 5.89
N THR A 62 10.94 2.17 6.35
CA THR A 62 9.81 1.79 5.48
C THR A 62 9.32 2.98 4.68
N ASN A 63 9.18 4.14 5.31
CA ASN A 63 8.80 5.37 4.65
C ASN A 63 9.81 5.78 3.56
N LYS A 64 11.12 5.78 3.89
CA LYS A 64 12.18 6.07 2.92
C LYS A 64 12.15 5.09 1.75
N THR A 65 11.90 3.79 2.02
CA THR A 65 11.79 2.77 0.99
C THR A 65 10.61 3.06 0.05
N MET A 66 9.42 3.36 0.59
CA MET A 66 8.22 3.71 -0.18
C MET A 66 8.41 4.97 -1.03
N ALA A 67 9.10 5.97 -0.49
CA ALA A 67 9.40 7.20 -1.21
C ALA A 67 10.39 7.00 -2.36
N THR A 68 11.37 6.09 -2.17
CA THR A 68 12.53 5.96 -3.07
C THR A 68 12.37 4.85 -4.12
N ILE A 69 11.82 3.68 -3.74
CA ILE A 69 11.69 2.54 -4.64
C ILE A 69 10.51 2.75 -5.59
N LYS A 70 10.79 2.89 -6.89
CA LYS A 70 9.80 3.13 -7.95
C LYS A 70 9.60 1.92 -8.88
N LYS A 71 10.25 0.80 -8.61
CA LYS A 71 10.23 -0.38 -9.49
C LYS A 71 9.32 -1.51 -9.01
N CYS A 72 8.90 -1.48 -7.76
CA CYS A 72 8.21 -2.60 -7.12
C CYS A 72 7.24 -2.08 -6.05
N PRO A 73 6.02 -2.63 -5.95
CA PRO A 73 5.10 -2.35 -4.85
C PRO A 73 5.70 -2.71 -3.50
N ILE A 74 5.34 -1.93 -2.48
CA ILE A 74 5.80 -2.12 -1.11
C ILE A 74 4.60 -2.26 -0.20
N LEU A 75 4.52 -3.35 0.54
CA LEU A 75 3.53 -3.60 1.57
C LEU A 75 4.14 -3.35 2.95
N ALA A 76 3.68 -2.32 3.65
CA ALA A 76 3.99 -2.09 5.05
C ALA A 76 2.99 -2.84 5.93
N VAL A 77 3.49 -3.63 6.87
CA VAL A 77 2.67 -4.40 7.81
C VAL A 77 2.82 -3.81 9.21
N PRO A 78 1.73 -3.38 9.87
CA PRO A 78 1.77 -2.88 11.23
C PRO A 78 2.20 -3.97 12.22
N GLU A 79 2.94 -3.58 13.28
CA GLU A 79 3.47 -4.53 14.27
C GLU A 79 2.36 -5.18 15.12
N ALA A 80 1.34 -4.40 15.46
CA ALA A 80 0.25 -4.85 16.34
C ALA A 80 -0.85 -5.64 15.62
N THR A 81 -0.72 -5.83 14.29
CA THR A 81 -1.74 -6.52 13.51
C THR A 81 -1.56 -8.02 13.64
N GLU A 82 -2.52 -8.71 14.26
CA GLU A 82 -2.69 -10.13 14.04
C GLU A 82 -3.05 -10.33 12.58
N PHE A 83 -2.34 -11.22 11.90
CA PHE A 83 -2.56 -11.41 10.47
C PHE A 83 -3.91 -12.07 10.23
N GLU A 84 -4.81 -11.31 9.64
CA GLU A 84 -6.05 -11.79 9.05
C GLU A 84 -6.00 -11.60 7.54
N VAL A 85 -6.59 -12.54 6.80
CA VAL A 85 -6.72 -12.40 5.36
C VAL A 85 -7.69 -11.24 5.10
N PRO A 86 -7.30 -10.18 4.39
CA PRO A 86 -8.20 -9.05 4.15
C PRO A 86 -9.38 -9.48 3.25
N TYR A 87 -10.60 -9.27 3.72
CA TYR A 87 -11.82 -9.44 2.91
C TYR A 87 -12.16 -8.20 2.10
N GLU A 88 -11.64 -7.04 2.55
CA GLU A 88 -11.89 -5.74 1.95
C GLU A 88 -10.55 -5.02 1.76
N ILE A 89 -10.29 -4.54 0.53
CA ILE A 89 -9.12 -3.74 0.19
C ILE A 89 -9.59 -2.36 -0.25
N ALA A 90 -9.25 -1.30 0.52
CA ALA A 90 -9.51 0.06 0.09
C ALA A 90 -8.46 0.51 -0.93
N PHE A 91 -8.90 1.07 -2.03
CA PHE A 91 -8.04 1.74 -3.00
C PHE A 91 -8.36 3.24 -3.01
N ALA A 92 -7.52 4.03 -2.34
CA ALA A 92 -7.70 5.48 -2.26
C ALA A 92 -7.12 6.16 -3.51
N THR A 93 -7.96 6.95 -4.20
CA THR A 93 -7.61 7.61 -5.47
C THR A 93 -8.38 8.91 -5.66
N ASP A 94 -7.78 9.86 -6.38
CA ASP A 94 -8.40 11.13 -6.80
C ASP A 94 -8.86 11.13 -8.27
N TYR A 95 -8.68 10.02 -8.97
CA TYR A 95 -8.98 9.84 -10.41
C TYR A 95 -8.27 10.83 -11.35
N LYS A 96 -7.36 11.66 -10.87
CA LYS A 96 -6.68 12.67 -11.70
C LYS A 96 -5.74 12.05 -12.73
N ARG A 97 -5.33 10.79 -12.54
CA ARG A 97 -4.41 10.06 -13.41
C ARG A 97 -5.03 8.77 -13.94
N TYR A 98 -4.60 8.38 -15.13
CA TYR A 98 -4.90 7.08 -15.70
C TYR A 98 -4.09 5.99 -14.99
N TYR A 99 -4.73 4.87 -14.70
CA TYR A 99 -4.07 3.71 -14.12
C TYR A 99 -3.95 2.62 -15.17
N ASP A 100 -2.74 2.29 -15.56
CA ASP A 100 -2.48 1.16 -16.45
C ASP A 100 -2.48 -0.19 -15.69
N ALA A 101 -2.37 -1.28 -16.45
CA ALA A 101 -2.34 -2.63 -15.89
C ALA A 101 -1.19 -2.82 -14.88
N LYS A 102 -0.01 -2.23 -15.11
CA LYS A 102 1.14 -2.38 -14.20
C LYS A 102 0.87 -1.80 -12.83
N VAL A 103 0.09 -0.72 -12.78
CA VAL A 103 -0.33 -0.08 -11.53
C VAL A 103 -1.43 -0.88 -10.83
N LEU A 104 -2.39 -1.42 -11.58
CA LEU A 104 -3.55 -2.09 -11.01
C LEU A 104 -3.34 -3.59 -10.73
N ASP A 105 -2.44 -4.25 -11.47
CA ASP A 105 -2.16 -5.69 -11.30
C ASP A 105 -1.78 -6.10 -9.87
N PRO A 106 -0.99 -5.32 -9.11
CA PRO A 106 -0.70 -5.65 -7.71
C PRO A 106 -1.93 -5.70 -6.82
N ILE A 107 -2.88 -4.76 -6.99
CA ILE A 107 -4.15 -4.75 -6.23
C ILE A 107 -5.00 -5.96 -6.66
N LYS A 108 -5.15 -6.14 -7.97
CA LYS A 108 -5.93 -7.25 -8.55
C LYS A 108 -5.38 -8.61 -8.13
N GLY A 109 -4.06 -8.75 -8.15
CA GLY A 109 -3.38 -9.97 -7.73
C GLY A 109 -3.64 -10.29 -6.26
N LEU A 110 -3.49 -9.31 -5.37
CA LEU A 110 -3.75 -9.48 -3.94
C LEU A 110 -5.24 -9.75 -3.67
N ALA A 111 -6.14 -8.97 -4.25
CA ALA A 111 -7.59 -9.17 -4.09
C ALA A 111 -8.00 -10.58 -4.52
N LYS A 112 -7.54 -11.04 -5.69
CA LYS A 112 -7.80 -12.41 -6.17
C LYS A 112 -7.22 -13.48 -5.24
N HIS A 113 -6.02 -13.26 -4.72
CA HIS A 113 -5.36 -14.24 -3.83
C HIS A 113 -6.06 -14.35 -2.47
N CYS A 114 -6.56 -13.22 -1.95
CA CYS A 114 -7.26 -13.15 -0.67
C CYS A 114 -8.78 -13.44 -0.79
N GLY A 115 -9.33 -13.45 -2.00
CA GLY A 115 -10.79 -13.46 -2.19
C GLY A 115 -11.45 -12.16 -1.73
N ALA A 116 -10.72 -11.04 -1.81
CA ALA A 116 -11.13 -9.75 -1.27
C ALA A 116 -11.90 -8.92 -2.30
N ALA A 117 -12.89 -8.14 -1.82
CA ALA A 117 -13.51 -7.08 -2.58
C ALA A 117 -12.62 -5.81 -2.60
N VAL A 118 -12.73 -5.01 -3.66
CA VAL A 118 -12.01 -3.74 -3.79
C VAL A 118 -12.95 -2.58 -3.57
N ARG A 119 -12.70 -1.76 -2.55
CA ARG A 119 -13.47 -0.55 -2.23
C ARG A 119 -12.68 0.67 -2.72
N ILE A 120 -13.09 1.22 -3.87
CA ILE A 120 -12.49 2.43 -4.42
C ILE A 120 -13.00 3.61 -3.60
N VAL A 121 -12.09 4.33 -2.95
CA VAL A 121 -12.46 5.48 -2.13
C VAL A 121 -11.91 6.77 -2.72
N HIS A 122 -12.81 7.74 -2.91
CA HIS A 122 -12.51 9.10 -3.32
C HIS A 122 -12.88 10.07 -2.23
N ILE A 123 -11.98 11.00 -1.92
CA ILE A 123 -12.23 12.07 -0.96
C ILE A 123 -12.66 13.30 -1.75
N ASN A 124 -13.90 13.73 -1.54
CA ASN A 124 -14.49 14.87 -2.22
C ASN A 124 -13.76 16.17 -1.86
N GLU A 125 -13.03 16.70 -2.82
CA GLU A 125 -12.48 18.08 -2.79
C GLU A 125 -13.20 18.97 -3.78
N GLU A 126 -13.86 18.39 -4.76
CA GLU A 126 -14.61 19.04 -5.84
C GLU A 126 -16.10 18.70 -5.78
N GLU A 127 -16.96 19.61 -6.18
CA GLU A 127 -18.42 19.35 -6.26
C GLU A 127 -18.75 18.33 -7.36
N HIS A 128 -17.98 18.33 -8.46
CA HIS A 128 -18.15 17.44 -9.62
C HIS A 128 -16.80 16.96 -10.14
N LEU A 129 -16.74 15.74 -10.59
CA LEU A 129 -15.57 15.23 -11.30
C LEU A 129 -15.38 15.94 -12.64
N SER A 130 -14.14 16.22 -12.99
CA SER A 130 -13.79 16.62 -14.34
C SER A 130 -14.01 15.46 -15.33
N LYS A 131 -14.15 15.77 -16.61
CA LYS A 131 -14.28 14.76 -17.68
C LYS A 131 -13.13 13.74 -17.69
N ILE A 132 -11.93 14.17 -17.32
CA ILE A 132 -10.75 13.30 -17.19
C ILE A 132 -10.95 12.32 -16.02
N GLN A 133 -11.37 12.81 -14.88
CA GLN A 133 -11.62 11.96 -13.70
C GLN A 133 -12.76 10.97 -13.94
N GLU A 134 -13.84 11.38 -14.60
CA GLU A 134 -14.94 10.48 -15.00
C GLU A 134 -14.45 9.37 -15.92
N SER A 135 -13.65 9.71 -16.94
CA SER A 135 -13.04 8.74 -17.85
C SER A 135 -12.13 7.76 -17.15
N ASN A 136 -11.27 8.27 -16.25
CA ASN A 136 -10.35 7.45 -15.47
C ASN A 136 -11.09 6.51 -14.51
N LEU A 137 -12.13 7.00 -13.82
CA LEU A 137 -12.98 6.17 -12.96
C LEU A 137 -13.67 5.06 -13.75
N LYS A 138 -14.22 5.38 -14.94
CA LYS A 138 -14.83 4.37 -15.82
C LYS A 138 -13.85 3.28 -16.20
N THR A 139 -12.63 3.66 -16.59
CA THR A 139 -11.56 2.71 -16.95
C THR A 139 -11.12 1.87 -15.76
N LEU A 140 -10.93 2.48 -14.58
CA LEU A 140 -10.59 1.80 -13.34
C LEU A 140 -11.64 0.74 -12.98
N ARG A 141 -12.94 1.09 -13.03
CA ARG A 141 -14.03 0.15 -12.76
C ARG A 141 -14.03 -1.00 -13.75
N ALA A 142 -13.93 -0.71 -15.05
CA ALA A 142 -13.87 -1.74 -16.08
C ALA A 142 -12.70 -2.72 -15.88
N TYR A 143 -11.55 -2.23 -15.41
CA TYR A 143 -10.40 -3.08 -15.09
C TYR A 143 -10.63 -3.98 -13.87
N LEU A 144 -11.37 -3.49 -12.88
CA LEU A 144 -11.69 -4.21 -11.65
C LEU A 144 -12.97 -5.05 -11.76
N ASP A 145 -13.77 -4.90 -12.83
CA ASP A 145 -15.05 -5.58 -13.04
C ASP A 145 -15.05 -7.10 -12.82
N PRO A 146 -13.98 -7.85 -13.15
CA PRO A 146 -13.91 -9.29 -12.82
C PRO A 146 -13.90 -9.61 -11.30
N MET A 147 -13.81 -8.60 -10.44
CA MET A 147 -13.81 -8.74 -8.99
C MET A 147 -14.95 -7.94 -8.38
N GLU A 148 -15.39 -8.33 -7.19
CA GLU A 148 -16.32 -7.51 -6.42
C GLU A 148 -15.68 -6.15 -6.14
N ASN A 149 -16.32 -5.07 -6.60
CA ASN A 149 -15.85 -3.72 -6.35
C ASN A 149 -17.00 -2.73 -6.16
N SER A 150 -16.73 -1.68 -5.40
CA SER A 150 -17.67 -0.56 -5.19
C SER A 150 -16.92 0.76 -5.12
N VAL A 151 -17.62 1.85 -5.42
CA VAL A 151 -17.09 3.21 -5.37
C VAL A 151 -17.72 3.93 -4.18
N HIS A 152 -16.89 4.55 -3.37
CA HIS A 152 -17.28 5.29 -2.17
C HIS A 152 -16.78 6.73 -2.25
N TRP A 153 -17.65 7.64 -1.84
CA TRP A 153 -17.38 9.07 -1.80
C TRP A 153 -17.31 9.52 -0.35
N MET A 154 -16.14 9.94 0.08
CA MET A 154 -15.94 10.42 1.43
C MET A 154 -15.89 11.95 1.42
N PRO A 155 -16.68 12.62 2.26
CA PRO A 155 -16.56 14.06 2.41
C PRO A 155 -15.18 14.44 2.96
N ASN A 156 -14.65 15.56 2.50
CA ASN A 156 -13.42 16.11 3.06
C ASN A 156 -13.74 16.79 4.41
N PHE A 157 -13.63 16.04 5.50
CA PHE A 157 -13.93 16.54 6.85
C PHE A 157 -12.93 17.61 7.30
N THR A 158 -11.79 17.16 7.85
CA THR A 158 -10.72 18.02 8.35
C THR A 158 -9.42 17.81 7.60
N SER A 159 -9.21 16.63 7.06
CA SER A 159 -8.05 16.25 6.24
C SER A 159 -8.33 14.95 5.52
N LYS A 160 -7.63 14.73 4.38
CA LYS A 160 -7.67 13.45 3.64
C LYS A 160 -7.30 12.25 4.53
N THR A 161 -6.31 12.44 5.38
CA THR A 161 -5.87 11.42 6.34
C THR A 161 -7.01 10.98 7.25
N LYS A 162 -7.75 11.94 7.81
CA LYS A 162 -8.88 11.61 8.70
C LYS A 162 -10.03 10.95 7.94
N ALA A 163 -10.33 11.41 6.72
CA ALA A 163 -11.34 10.79 5.87
C ALA A 163 -10.99 9.32 5.56
N ILE A 164 -9.72 9.03 5.22
CA ILE A 164 -9.25 7.67 5.00
C ILE A 164 -9.38 6.83 6.27
N GLN A 165 -8.95 7.33 7.42
CA GLN A 165 -9.05 6.59 8.68
C GLN A 165 -10.49 6.21 9.01
N VAL A 166 -11.41 7.18 8.94
CA VAL A 166 -12.85 6.92 9.18
C VAL A 166 -13.37 5.86 8.20
N PHE A 167 -12.99 5.94 6.93
CA PHE A 167 -13.41 4.95 5.93
C PHE A 167 -12.90 3.54 6.27
N LEU A 168 -11.63 3.41 6.68
CA LEU A 168 -11.05 2.13 7.06
C LEU A 168 -11.77 1.51 8.27
N GLU A 169 -12.06 2.33 9.28
CA GLU A 169 -12.72 1.90 10.52
C GLU A 169 -14.19 1.50 10.27
N GLU A 170 -14.97 2.35 9.59
CA GLU A 170 -16.42 2.13 9.40
C GLU A 170 -16.75 0.92 8.52
N LEU A 171 -15.90 0.62 7.53
CA LEU A 171 -16.11 -0.53 6.62
C LEU A 171 -15.31 -1.77 7.00
N GLY A 172 -14.55 -1.76 8.09
CA GLY A 172 -13.76 -2.90 8.50
C GLY A 172 -12.71 -3.29 7.43
N ILE A 173 -12.09 -2.29 6.81
CA ILE A 173 -11.11 -2.50 5.73
C ILE A 173 -9.88 -3.23 6.27
N GLY A 174 -9.53 -4.34 5.65
CA GLY A 174 -8.37 -5.15 6.04
C GLY A 174 -7.05 -4.76 5.38
N MET A 175 -7.06 -3.88 4.36
CA MET A 175 -5.85 -3.39 3.68
C MET A 175 -6.14 -2.06 2.99
N LEU A 176 -5.18 -1.12 3.06
CA LEU A 176 -5.20 0.11 2.27
C LEU A 176 -4.21 0.00 1.11
N ALA A 177 -4.60 0.44 -0.08
CA ALA A 177 -3.75 0.57 -1.25
C ALA A 177 -3.79 2.01 -1.79
N MET A 178 -2.62 2.54 -2.19
CA MET A 178 -2.48 3.84 -2.83
C MET A 178 -1.38 3.81 -3.87
N VAL A 179 -1.48 4.68 -4.87
CA VAL A 179 -0.43 4.84 -5.90
C VAL A 179 0.42 6.06 -5.57
N ASN A 180 1.73 5.89 -5.60
CA ASN A 180 2.71 6.95 -5.36
C ASN A 180 3.12 7.60 -6.68
N TYR A 181 2.39 8.63 -7.08
CA TYR A 181 2.74 9.52 -8.19
C TYR A 181 3.43 10.79 -7.70
N GLU A 182 4.18 11.44 -8.57
CA GLU A 182 4.72 12.77 -8.31
C GLU A 182 3.61 13.78 -8.02
N GLN A 183 3.81 14.64 -7.02
CA GLN A 183 2.83 15.63 -6.53
C GLN A 183 1.50 15.02 -6.05
N SER A 184 1.46 13.72 -5.78
CA SER A 184 0.27 13.09 -5.19
C SER A 184 0.19 13.36 -3.68
N PHE A 185 -1.01 13.19 -3.11
CA PHE A 185 -1.18 13.23 -1.66
C PHE A 185 -0.24 12.26 -0.94
N LEU A 186 -0.08 11.05 -1.49
CA LEU A 186 0.81 10.05 -0.91
C LEU A 186 2.28 10.48 -0.98
N GLU A 187 2.72 11.06 -2.09
CA GLU A 187 4.09 11.56 -2.21
C GLU A 187 4.38 12.64 -1.18
N HIS A 188 3.48 13.63 -1.03
CA HIS A 188 3.62 14.65 0.00
C HIS A 188 3.66 14.05 1.40
N LEU A 189 2.77 13.09 1.68
CA LEU A 189 2.75 12.37 2.95
C LEU A 189 4.06 11.63 3.24
N LEU A 190 4.64 10.94 2.24
CA LEU A 190 5.89 10.20 2.37
C LEU A 190 7.11 11.12 2.56
N HIS A 191 7.08 12.32 2.02
CA HIS A 191 8.16 13.32 2.13
C HIS A 191 8.00 14.27 3.32
N GLU A 192 6.86 14.31 4.01
CA GLU A 192 6.69 15.14 5.19
C GLU A 192 7.61 14.73 6.35
N PRO A 193 8.09 15.70 7.16
CA PRO A 193 8.81 15.41 8.40
C PRO A 193 8.00 14.50 9.34
N VAL A 194 8.68 13.62 10.07
CA VAL A 194 8.05 12.66 10.99
C VAL A 194 7.06 13.31 11.96
N ILE A 195 7.33 14.52 12.42
CA ILE A 195 6.46 15.27 13.35
C ILE A 195 5.09 15.59 12.74
N LYS A 196 5.01 15.84 11.42
CA LYS A 196 3.73 16.08 10.72
C LYS A 196 3.02 14.78 10.34
N LYS A 197 3.74 13.66 10.22
CA LYS A 197 3.19 12.31 9.96
C LYS A 197 2.43 11.72 11.15
N LEU A 198 2.50 12.34 12.31
CA LEU A 198 1.80 11.92 13.52
C LEU A 198 0.28 11.77 13.36
N THR A 199 -0.27 12.32 12.29
CA THR A 199 -1.71 12.25 11.98
C THR A 199 -2.11 11.09 11.08
N PHE A 200 -1.16 10.42 10.41
CA PHE A 200 -1.46 9.28 9.53
C PHE A 200 -1.11 7.97 10.22
N ASN A 201 -2.03 7.52 11.06
CA ASN A 201 -1.95 6.24 11.73
C ASN A 201 -2.70 5.18 10.90
N ILE A 202 -1.96 4.23 10.32
CA ILE A 202 -2.56 3.13 9.57
C ILE A 202 -2.39 1.86 10.40
N GLU A 203 -3.51 1.30 10.83
CA GLU A 203 -3.56 0.08 11.65
C GLU A 203 -3.72 -1.19 10.80
N VAL A 204 -3.92 -1.02 9.50
CA VAL A 204 -4.04 -2.11 8.53
C VAL A 204 -2.81 -2.17 7.62
N PRO A 205 -2.51 -3.32 6.99
CA PRO A 205 -1.49 -3.41 5.95
C PRO A 205 -1.68 -2.33 4.88
N PHE A 206 -0.58 -1.68 4.52
CA PHE A 206 -0.58 -0.56 3.58
C PHE A 206 0.27 -0.86 2.35
N LEU A 207 -0.38 -1.00 1.21
CA LEU A 207 0.24 -1.23 -0.10
C LEU A 207 0.49 0.08 -0.81
N VAL A 208 1.74 0.41 -1.04
CA VAL A 208 2.17 1.53 -1.87
C VAL A 208 2.63 1.01 -3.22
N ILE A 209 1.98 1.44 -4.29
CA ILE A 209 2.27 1.04 -5.65
C ILE A 209 2.99 2.20 -6.35
N PRO A 210 4.14 1.98 -6.98
CA PRO A 210 4.78 3.02 -7.77
C PRO A 210 3.91 3.42 -8.95
N GLY A 211 3.71 4.71 -9.15
CA GLY A 211 3.08 5.24 -10.35
C GLY A 211 4.04 5.11 -11.55
N THR A 212 3.50 4.73 -12.72
CA THR A 212 4.21 4.88 -13.98
C THR A 212 4.11 6.35 -14.36
N GLY A 213 5.26 7.05 -14.36
CA GLY A 213 5.36 8.45 -14.81
C GLY A 213 5.17 8.57 -16.30
#